data_8e01e56a425da0288aea0bfb10984422
#
_entry.id   8e01e56a425da0288aea0bfb10984422
#
_cell.length_a   1.000
_cell.length_b   1.000
_cell.length_c   1.000
_cell.angle_alpha   90.00
_cell.angle_beta   90.00
_cell.angle_gamma   90.00
#
_symmetry.space_group_name_H-M   'P 1'
#
loop_
_entity.id
_entity.type
_entity.pdbx_description
1 polymer ?
#
loop_
_entity_poly.entity_id
_entity_poly.type
_entity_poly.pdbx_seq_one_letter_code
_entity_poly.pdbx_strand_id
1 'polypeptide(L)'
;AHMADGYARASGRHGVCIAQNGPGVTNFVTAIAAAYWAHSPVVFITPETGSMTMGLGGFQETEQLPIFSKITKYQGHVNNPKRMAEITTRCFDRALLEMGPTQLNIPRDYFYGDIECEIPKPIRIGLGAGDEGALDEAAKLLAAAKFPVILSGGGVVMGEGTAAAAKLAELLHAPVAVSYLHNDAFP
;
A
#
# COMPACT_ATOMS: atom_id res chain seq x y z
N ALA A 1 4.78 -2.87 12.89
CA ALA A 1 4.67 -2.25 11.57
C ALA A 1 5.64 -2.89 10.55
N HIS A 2 6.93 -3.12 10.87
CA HIS A 2 7.86 -3.84 9.96
C HIS A 2 7.39 -5.27 9.63
N MET A 3 6.78 -5.97 10.59
CA MET A 3 6.18 -7.30 10.31
C MET A 3 5.00 -7.20 9.33
N ALA A 4 4.19 -6.17 9.45
CA ALA A 4 3.09 -5.92 8.51
C ALA A 4 3.61 -5.62 7.09
N ASP A 5 4.66 -4.79 6.98
CA ASP A 5 5.33 -4.53 5.71
C ASP A 5 5.94 -5.81 5.10
N GLY A 6 6.68 -6.60 5.90
CA GLY A 6 7.24 -7.87 5.45
C GLY A 6 6.17 -8.87 5.00
N TYR A 7 5.06 -8.96 5.74
CA TYR A 7 3.92 -9.79 5.35
C TYR A 7 3.31 -9.34 4.02
N ALA A 8 3.10 -8.02 3.85
CA ALA A 8 2.54 -7.50 2.61
C ALA A 8 3.43 -7.80 1.39
N ARG A 9 4.74 -7.64 1.52
CA ARG A 9 5.70 -7.97 0.45
C ARG A 9 5.71 -9.45 0.11
N ALA A 10 5.72 -10.32 1.14
CA ALA A 10 5.83 -11.77 0.92
C ALA A 10 4.53 -12.41 0.42
N SER A 11 3.38 -11.84 0.76
CA SER A 11 2.07 -12.43 0.46
C SER A 11 1.30 -11.78 -0.68
N GLY A 12 1.70 -10.55 -1.09
CA GLY A 12 0.90 -9.72 -2.00
C GLY A 12 -0.44 -9.24 -1.42
N ARG A 13 -0.64 -9.40 -0.10
CA ARG A 13 -1.87 -9.05 0.62
C ARG A 13 -1.64 -7.87 1.55
N HIS A 14 -2.71 -7.32 2.09
CA HIS A 14 -2.61 -6.25 3.09
C HIS A 14 -1.84 -6.70 4.33
N GLY A 15 -0.83 -5.92 4.71
CA GLY A 15 -0.32 -5.95 6.07
C GLY A 15 -1.16 -5.03 6.96
N VAL A 16 -1.47 -5.46 8.18
CA VAL A 16 -2.24 -4.64 9.12
C VAL A 16 -1.49 -4.51 10.43
N CYS A 17 -1.44 -3.31 10.97
CA CYS A 17 -0.90 -3.06 12.30
C CYS A 17 -1.67 -1.96 13.03
N ILE A 18 -1.66 -2.04 14.36
CA ILE A 18 -2.28 -1.07 15.25
C ILE A 18 -1.32 -0.76 16.41
N ALA A 19 -1.32 0.47 16.89
CA ALA A 19 -0.56 0.87 18.07
C ALA A 19 -1.40 1.78 18.96
N GLN A 20 -0.92 2.01 20.18
CA GLN A 20 -1.48 3.00 21.09
C GLN A 20 -1.30 4.41 20.51
N ASN A 21 -2.25 5.30 20.75
CA ASN A 21 -2.16 6.72 20.34
C ASN A 21 -0.89 7.42 20.85
N GLY A 22 -0.47 8.44 20.16
CA GLY A 22 0.75 9.20 20.48
C GLY A 22 2.02 8.38 20.28
N PRO A 23 2.78 8.08 21.34
CA PRO A 23 4.12 7.47 21.22
C PRO A 23 4.09 6.08 20.57
N GLY A 24 3.02 5.30 20.73
CA GLY A 24 2.88 4.02 20.03
C GLY A 24 2.82 4.21 18.52
N VAL A 25 1.99 5.14 18.06
CA VAL A 25 1.81 5.46 16.64
C VAL A 25 3.06 6.11 16.04
N THR A 26 3.73 7.01 16.75
CA THR A 26 4.93 7.67 16.21
C THR A 26 6.08 6.69 15.96
N ASN A 27 6.14 5.55 16.67
CA ASN A 27 7.09 4.48 16.37
C ASN A 27 6.86 3.80 15.00
N PHE A 28 5.71 4.01 14.36
CA PHE A 28 5.44 3.47 13.04
C PHE A 28 6.12 4.24 11.90
N VAL A 29 6.58 5.46 12.12
CA VAL A 29 7.07 6.36 11.05
C VAL A 29 8.10 5.67 10.16
N THR A 30 9.13 5.08 10.75
CA THR A 30 10.19 4.41 9.97
C THR A 30 9.65 3.26 9.13
N ALA A 31 8.81 2.40 9.72
CA ALA A 31 8.27 1.24 9.03
C ALA A 31 7.28 1.64 7.92
N ILE A 32 6.46 2.65 8.16
CA ILE A 32 5.50 3.15 7.17
C ILE A 32 6.24 3.87 6.02
N ALA A 33 7.30 4.61 6.31
CA ALA A 33 8.16 5.17 5.27
C ALA A 33 8.80 4.07 4.41
N ALA A 34 9.29 2.99 5.02
CA ALA A 34 9.81 1.84 4.28
C ALA A 34 8.74 1.18 3.40
N ALA A 35 7.54 0.97 3.93
CA ALA A 35 6.40 0.42 3.18
C ALA A 35 5.97 1.34 2.02
N TYR A 36 6.02 2.66 2.21
CA TYR A 36 5.70 3.64 1.17
C TYR A 36 6.64 3.51 -0.04
N TRP A 37 7.94 3.46 0.19
CA TRP A 37 8.94 3.32 -0.88
C TRP A 37 8.98 1.93 -1.51
N ALA A 38 8.55 0.91 -0.76
CA ALA A 38 8.43 -0.45 -1.28
C ALA A 38 7.06 -0.73 -1.94
N HIS A 39 6.17 0.25 -2.00
CA HIS A 39 4.82 0.09 -2.54
C HIS A 39 4.00 -1.01 -1.83
N SER A 40 4.28 -1.26 -0.55
CA SER A 40 3.62 -2.30 0.23
C SER A 40 2.22 -1.85 0.68
N PRO A 41 1.16 -2.63 0.43
CA PRO A 41 -0.20 -2.29 0.85
C PRO A 41 -0.39 -2.54 2.35
N VAL A 42 0.04 -1.59 3.17
CA VAL A 42 -0.10 -1.65 4.63
C VAL A 42 -1.23 -0.74 5.10
N VAL A 43 -2.17 -1.28 5.85
CA VAL A 43 -3.19 -0.50 6.57
C VAL A 43 -2.78 -0.40 8.03
N PHE A 44 -2.42 0.80 8.49
CA PHE A 44 -2.07 1.00 9.88
C PHE A 44 -3.13 1.82 10.60
N ILE A 45 -3.58 1.25 11.73
CA ILE A 45 -4.66 1.80 12.54
C ILE A 45 -4.04 2.64 13.65
N THR A 46 -4.44 3.91 13.69
CA THR A 46 -3.94 4.90 14.63
C THR A 46 -5.07 5.40 15.52
N PRO A 47 -5.28 4.78 16.70
CA PRO A 47 -6.18 5.37 17.69
C PRO A 47 -5.75 6.78 18.05
N GLU A 48 -6.68 7.69 18.26
CA GLU A 48 -6.40 9.03 18.75
C GLU A 48 -7.18 9.34 20.03
N THR A 49 -6.96 10.50 20.61
CA THR A 49 -7.73 10.98 21.77
C THR A 49 -9.22 10.91 21.49
N GLY A 50 -10.01 10.60 22.52
CA GLY A 50 -11.46 10.48 22.38
C GLY A 50 -12.10 11.74 21.82
N SER A 51 -13.11 11.61 20.98
CA SER A 51 -13.77 12.70 20.27
C SER A 51 -14.24 13.84 21.13
N MET A 52 -14.67 13.55 22.38
CA MET A 52 -15.18 14.54 23.34
C MET A 52 -14.06 15.31 24.07
N THR A 53 -12.81 14.86 23.99
CA THR A 53 -11.66 15.46 24.71
C THR A 53 -10.53 15.90 23.77
N MET A 54 -10.75 15.79 22.49
CA MET A 54 -9.78 16.23 21.47
C MET A 54 -9.53 17.74 21.58
N GLY A 55 -8.26 18.15 21.56
CA GLY A 55 -7.84 19.54 21.74
C GLY A 55 -7.76 20.03 23.18
N LEU A 56 -8.07 19.16 24.16
CA LEU A 56 -8.03 19.52 25.58
C LEU A 56 -6.75 19.02 26.29
N GLY A 57 -5.75 18.55 25.57
CA GLY A 57 -4.52 18.02 26.14
C GLY A 57 -4.72 16.66 26.82
N GLY A 58 -5.51 15.78 26.22
CA GLY A 58 -5.75 14.43 26.72
C GLY A 58 -4.47 13.60 26.77
N PHE A 59 -4.50 12.47 27.54
CA PHE A 59 -3.34 11.60 27.68
C PHE A 59 -2.80 11.13 26.32
N GLN A 60 -1.55 11.44 26.05
CA GLN A 60 -0.83 11.11 24.81
C GLN A 60 -1.49 11.68 23.54
N GLU A 61 -2.25 12.74 23.67
CA GLU A 61 -2.82 13.44 22.53
C GLU A 61 -1.71 13.92 21.57
N THR A 62 -1.83 13.58 20.31
CA THR A 62 -0.86 13.91 19.26
C THR A 62 -1.59 14.03 17.94
N GLU A 63 -1.29 15.08 17.18
CA GLU A 63 -1.79 15.22 15.81
C GLU A 63 -1.10 14.23 14.88
N GLN A 64 -1.71 13.04 14.73
CA GLN A 64 -1.09 11.91 14.05
C GLN A 64 -1.19 11.99 12.51
N LEU A 65 -2.27 12.56 11.98
CA LEU A 65 -2.47 12.66 10.53
C LEU A 65 -1.36 13.45 9.82
N PRO A 66 -0.92 14.64 10.31
CA PRO A 66 0.16 15.39 9.67
C PRO A 66 1.49 14.63 9.62
N ILE A 67 1.79 13.82 10.67
CA ILE A 67 3.04 13.05 10.75
C ILE A 67 3.20 12.08 9.56
N PHE A 68 2.12 11.45 9.12
CA PHE A 68 2.15 10.43 8.07
C PHE A 68 1.73 10.95 6.69
N SER A 69 1.39 12.22 6.56
CA SER A 69 0.81 12.79 5.33
C SER A 69 1.68 12.62 4.08
N LYS A 70 3.00 12.55 4.23
CA LYS A 70 3.97 12.41 3.12
C LYS A 70 4.42 10.98 2.86
N ILE A 71 4.03 10.05 3.71
CA ILE A 71 4.43 8.64 3.63
C ILE A 71 3.22 7.70 3.61
N THR A 72 2.06 8.23 3.22
CA THR A 72 0.81 7.46 3.00
C THR A 72 0.20 7.80 1.65
N LYS A 73 -0.51 6.84 1.08
CA LYS A 73 -1.31 7.03 -0.14
C LYS A 73 -2.68 7.62 0.18
N TYR A 74 -3.24 7.25 1.33
CA TYR A 74 -4.53 7.74 1.79
C TYR A 74 -4.57 7.79 3.32
N GLN A 75 -5.30 8.76 3.85
CA GLN A 75 -5.57 8.90 5.27
C GLN A 75 -7.09 8.95 5.48
N GLY A 76 -7.64 7.95 6.14
CA GLY A 76 -9.03 7.89 6.56
C GLY A 76 -9.16 8.32 8.02
N HIS A 77 -9.92 9.37 8.28
CA HIS A 77 -10.26 9.79 9.64
C HIS A 77 -11.73 9.47 9.92
N VAL A 78 -11.98 8.64 10.92
CA VAL A 78 -13.32 8.27 11.33
C VAL A 78 -13.89 9.38 12.20
N ASN A 79 -14.62 10.29 11.61
CA ASN A 79 -15.27 11.42 12.28
C ASN A 79 -16.70 11.13 12.73
N ASN A 80 -17.22 9.95 12.41
CA ASN A 80 -18.54 9.45 12.80
C ASN A 80 -18.49 7.92 12.90
N PRO A 81 -18.85 7.30 14.03
CA PRO A 81 -18.77 5.85 14.20
C PRO A 81 -19.59 5.06 13.17
N LYS A 82 -20.73 5.60 12.70
CA LYS A 82 -21.54 4.96 11.64
C LYS A 82 -20.81 4.83 10.29
N ARG A 83 -19.74 5.59 10.08
CA ARG A 83 -18.91 5.52 8.88
C ARG A 83 -17.67 4.63 9.04
N MET A 84 -17.53 3.95 10.17
CA MET A 84 -16.39 3.09 10.47
C MET A 84 -16.12 2.07 9.34
N ALA A 85 -17.14 1.31 8.96
CA ALA A 85 -17.00 0.28 7.93
C ALA A 85 -16.64 0.88 6.55
N GLU A 86 -17.29 1.98 6.15
CA GLU A 86 -17.01 2.68 4.89
C GLU A 86 -15.56 3.16 4.82
N ILE A 87 -15.11 3.88 5.84
CA ILE A 87 -13.76 4.47 5.86
C ILE A 87 -12.68 3.37 5.95
N THR A 88 -12.94 2.33 6.75
CA THR A 88 -12.06 1.16 6.84
C THR A 88 -11.90 0.49 5.48
N THR A 89 -13.01 0.15 4.82
CA THR A 89 -12.98 -0.47 3.49
C THR A 89 -12.21 0.41 2.50
N ARG A 90 -12.43 1.72 2.52
CA ARG A 90 -11.71 2.65 1.65
C ARG A 90 -10.20 2.64 1.91
N CYS A 91 -9.75 2.55 3.17
CA CYS A 91 -8.32 2.41 3.46
C CYS A 91 -7.74 1.13 2.86
N PHE A 92 -8.43 0.00 2.99
CA PHE A 92 -8.00 -1.26 2.39
C PHE A 92 -7.96 -1.19 0.86
N ASP A 93 -9.03 -0.71 0.23
CA ASP A 93 -9.10 -0.57 -1.22
C ASP A 93 -8.00 0.34 -1.77
N ARG A 94 -7.78 1.51 -1.14
CA ARG A 94 -6.77 2.47 -1.57
C ARG A 94 -5.35 1.96 -1.38
N ALA A 95 -5.09 1.15 -0.35
CA ALA A 95 -3.77 0.54 -0.15
C ALA A 95 -3.35 -0.35 -1.33
N LEU A 96 -4.28 -1.12 -1.90
CA LEU A 96 -4.03 -1.94 -3.09
C LEU A 96 -4.04 -1.12 -4.38
N LEU A 97 -5.03 -0.24 -4.57
CA LEU A 97 -5.16 0.55 -5.80
C LEU A 97 -3.97 1.49 -6.02
N GLU A 98 -3.48 2.12 -4.96
CA GLU A 98 -2.39 3.09 -5.03
C GLU A 98 -1.04 2.49 -4.66
N MET A 99 -1.02 1.20 -4.32
CA MET A 99 0.17 0.43 -3.97
C MET A 99 1.02 1.16 -2.91
N GLY A 100 0.56 1.07 -1.68
CA GLY A 100 1.28 1.69 -0.56
C GLY A 100 0.46 1.81 0.72
N PRO A 101 1.05 2.32 1.79
CA PRO A 101 0.41 2.37 3.10
C PRO A 101 -0.73 3.39 3.16
N THR A 102 -1.75 3.04 3.93
CA THR A 102 -2.88 3.90 4.26
C THR A 102 -3.09 3.96 5.77
N GLN A 103 -3.42 5.16 6.27
CA GLN A 103 -3.70 5.39 7.67
C GLN A 103 -5.21 5.34 7.93
N LEU A 104 -5.61 4.58 8.93
CA LEU A 104 -6.96 4.59 9.47
C LEU A 104 -6.93 5.20 10.88
N ASN A 105 -7.32 6.47 11.00
CA ASN A 105 -7.30 7.21 12.25
C ASN A 105 -8.67 7.19 12.91
N ILE A 106 -8.73 6.73 14.17
CA ILE A 106 -10.00 6.44 14.87
C ILE A 106 -9.96 7.04 16.27
N PRO A 107 -10.90 7.93 16.64
CA PRO A 107 -11.09 8.36 18.02
C PRO A 107 -11.27 7.17 18.97
N ARG A 108 -10.59 7.20 20.11
CA ARG A 108 -10.53 6.09 21.06
C ARG A 108 -11.92 5.63 21.54
N ASP A 109 -12.82 6.54 21.74
CA ASP A 109 -14.19 6.26 22.18
C ASP A 109 -15.02 5.47 21.17
N TYR A 110 -14.64 5.47 19.88
CA TYR A 110 -15.32 4.70 18.83
C TYR A 110 -14.94 3.21 18.82
N PHE A 111 -14.00 2.79 19.65
CA PHE A 111 -13.70 1.36 19.86
C PHE A 111 -14.63 0.70 20.87
N TYR A 112 -15.51 1.45 21.52
CA TYR A 112 -16.43 0.95 22.55
C TYR A 112 -17.87 0.98 22.07
N GLY A 113 -18.65 -0.03 22.50
CA GLY A 113 -20.06 -0.17 22.16
C GLY A 113 -20.30 -0.82 20.80
N ASP A 114 -21.56 -0.83 20.39
CA ASP A 114 -22.02 -1.46 19.15
C ASP A 114 -22.53 -0.39 18.17
N ILE A 115 -22.36 -0.64 16.91
CA ILE A 115 -22.91 0.17 15.82
C ILE A 115 -23.62 -0.71 14.80
N GLU A 116 -24.74 -0.22 14.29
CA GLU A 116 -25.37 -0.80 13.11
C GLU A 116 -24.83 -0.09 11.86
N CYS A 117 -24.20 -0.84 10.96
CA CYS A 117 -23.68 -0.30 9.71
C CYS A 117 -23.68 -1.37 8.62
N GLU A 118 -23.79 -0.93 7.38
CA GLU A 118 -23.53 -1.79 6.23
C GLU A 118 -22.02 -1.97 6.05
N ILE A 119 -21.59 -3.22 5.86
CA ILE A 119 -20.21 -3.54 5.54
C ILE A 119 -20.06 -3.59 4.01
N PRO A 120 -19.34 -2.64 3.40
CA PRO A 120 -19.14 -2.64 1.95
C PRO A 120 -18.41 -3.88 1.48
N LYS A 121 -18.74 -4.34 0.27
CA LYS A 121 -17.99 -5.45 -0.34
C LYS A 121 -16.64 -4.96 -0.83
N PRO A 122 -15.57 -5.74 -0.63
CA PRO A 122 -14.25 -5.40 -1.19
C PRO A 122 -14.30 -5.23 -2.71
N ILE A 123 -13.57 -4.26 -3.23
CA ILE A 123 -13.41 -4.11 -4.67
C ILE A 123 -12.56 -5.27 -5.23
N ARG A 124 -12.82 -5.65 -6.48
CA ARG A 124 -11.95 -6.53 -7.24
C ARG A 124 -11.06 -5.66 -8.13
N ILE A 125 -9.76 -5.78 -7.95
CA ILE A 125 -8.78 -5.11 -8.79
C ILE A 125 -8.45 -6.06 -9.94
N GLY A 126 -8.77 -5.64 -11.15
CA GLY A 126 -8.33 -6.34 -12.36
C GLY A 126 -7.00 -5.75 -12.84
N LEU A 127 -6.07 -6.60 -13.24
CA LEU A 127 -4.85 -6.15 -13.91
C LEU A 127 -5.22 -5.80 -15.37
N GLY A 128 -4.97 -4.56 -15.77
CA GLY A 128 -5.18 -4.10 -17.14
C GLY A 128 -4.03 -4.51 -18.04
N ALA A 129 -4.33 -4.90 -19.27
CA ALA A 129 -3.31 -5.25 -20.26
C ALA A 129 -2.57 -4.04 -20.85
N GLY A 130 -3.04 -2.82 -20.62
CA GLY A 130 -2.53 -1.62 -21.26
C GLY A 130 -3.19 -1.34 -22.61
N ASP A 131 -2.71 -0.32 -23.29
CA ASP A 131 -3.18 0.06 -24.63
C ASP A 131 -2.55 -0.83 -25.70
N GLU A 132 -3.34 -1.44 -26.55
CA GLU A 132 -2.86 -2.38 -27.58
C GLU A 132 -1.92 -1.69 -28.60
N GLY A 133 -2.20 -0.45 -28.98
CA GLY A 133 -1.36 0.31 -29.89
C GLY A 133 0.02 0.59 -29.30
N ALA A 134 0.06 0.96 -28.02
CA ALA A 134 1.32 1.17 -27.32
C ALA A 134 2.13 -0.13 -27.15
N LEU A 135 1.47 -1.27 -26.94
CA LEU A 135 2.12 -2.57 -26.88
C LEU A 135 2.73 -2.96 -28.23
N ASP A 136 2.03 -2.72 -29.35
CA ASP A 136 2.54 -2.95 -30.70
C ASP A 136 3.75 -2.08 -31.03
N GLU A 137 3.74 -0.82 -30.63
CA GLU A 137 4.89 0.09 -30.80
C GLU A 137 6.09 -0.38 -29.98
N ALA A 138 5.87 -0.76 -28.73
CA ALA A 138 6.92 -1.31 -27.86
C ALA A 138 7.53 -2.59 -28.45
N ALA A 139 6.69 -3.49 -28.98
CA ALA A 139 7.14 -4.72 -29.62
C ALA A 139 8.02 -4.44 -30.86
N LYS A 140 7.62 -3.47 -31.70
CA LYS A 140 8.42 -3.03 -32.86
C LYS A 140 9.77 -2.45 -32.46
N LEU A 141 9.80 -1.62 -31.42
CA LEU A 141 11.03 -1.04 -30.89
C LEU A 141 11.98 -2.12 -30.37
N LEU A 142 11.45 -3.08 -29.61
CA LEU A 142 12.24 -4.20 -29.08
C LEU A 142 12.77 -5.10 -30.19
N ALA A 143 11.96 -5.42 -31.19
CA ALA A 143 12.37 -6.24 -32.34
C ALA A 143 13.46 -5.57 -33.20
N ALA A 144 13.49 -4.25 -33.27
CA ALA A 144 14.49 -3.49 -34.00
C ALA A 144 15.78 -3.22 -33.18
N ALA A 145 15.76 -3.47 -31.87
CA ALA A 145 16.89 -3.18 -30.99
C ALA A 145 18.07 -4.12 -31.28
N LYS A 146 19.27 -3.56 -31.40
CA LYS A 146 20.49 -4.34 -31.59
C LYS A 146 21.02 -4.97 -30.31
N PHE A 147 20.80 -4.32 -29.19
CA PHE A 147 21.22 -4.78 -27.88
C PHE A 147 20.21 -4.34 -26.81
N PRO A 148 19.06 -5.04 -26.72
CA PRO A 148 18.07 -4.74 -25.71
C PRO A 148 18.59 -5.14 -24.31
N VAL A 149 18.26 -4.34 -23.31
CA VAL A 149 18.54 -4.63 -21.89
C VAL A 149 17.24 -4.48 -21.12
N ILE A 150 16.93 -5.41 -20.24
CA ILE A 150 15.74 -5.38 -19.40
C ILE A 150 16.12 -4.96 -17.98
N LEU A 151 15.49 -3.90 -17.47
CA LEU A 151 15.53 -3.54 -16.04
C LEU A 151 14.20 -3.93 -15.41
N SER A 152 14.19 -5.03 -14.66
CA SER A 152 13.00 -5.56 -14.00
C SER A 152 12.87 -5.01 -12.58
N GLY A 153 11.68 -4.63 -12.17
CA GLY A 153 11.43 -4.02 -10.87
C GLY A 153 10.09 -4.42 -10.25
N GLY A 154 9.68 -3.71 -9.20
CA GLY A 154 8.49 -4.01 -8.41
C GLY A 154 7.21 -4.13 -9.21
N GLY A 155 7.05 -3.38 -10.30
CA GLY A 155 5.89 -3.50 -11.17
C GLY A 155 5.73 -4.88 -11.80
N VAL A 156 6.84 -5.57 -12.11
CA VAL A 156 6.82 -6.95 -12.62
C VAL A 156 6.35 -7.93 -11.56
N VAL A 157 6.81 -7.77 -10.32
CA VAL A 157 6.39 -8.61 -9.18
C VAL A 157 4.91 -8.41 -8.89
N MET A 158 4.50 -7.16 -8.72
CA MET A 158 3.12 -6.79 -8.37
C MET A 158 2.12 -7.11 -9.49
N GLY A 159 2.55 -7.08 -10.74
CA GLY A 159 1.77 -7.48 -11.91
C GLY A 159 1.83 -8.98 -12.21
N GLU A 160 2.44 -9.79 -11.33
CA GLU A 160 2.64 -11.25 -11.53
C GLU A 160 3.34 -11.58 -12.86
N GLY A 161 4.18 -10.65 -13.34
CA GLY A 161 4.79 -10.68 -14.67
C GLY A 161 6.14 -11.39 -14.76
N THR A 162 6.66 -11.96 -13.68
CA THR A 162 8.03 -12.53 -13.62
C THR A 162 8.28 -13.60 -14.69
N ALA A 163 7.32 -14.52 -14.87
CA ALA A 163 7.43 -15.57 -15.90
C ALA A 163 7.35 -15.01 -17.35
N ALA A 164 6.58 -13.95 -17.55
CA ALA A 164 6.49 -13.27 -18.84
C ALA A 164 7.79 -12.49 -19.14
N ALA A 165 8.36 -11.83 -18.13
CA ALA A 165 9.64 -11.14 -18.24
C ALA A 165 10.79 -12.11 -18.60
N ALA A 166 10.81 -13.30 -18.01
CA ALA A 166 11.78 -14.33 -18.35
C ALA A 166 11.66 -14.78 -19.82
N LYS A 167 10.45 -15.06 -20.29
CA LYS A 167 10.19 -15.41 -21.70
C LYS A 167 10.61 -14.30 -22.66
N LEU A 168 10.33 -13.05 -22.29
CA LEU A 168 10.74 -11.90 -23.10
C LEU A 168 12.26 -11.77 -23.19
N ALA A 169 12.95 -11.96 -22.07
CA ALA A 169 14.41 -11.93 -22.03
C ALA A 169 15.04 -13.03 -22.90
N GLU A 170 14.50 -14.24 -22.82
CA GLU A 170 14.94 -15.36 -23.69
C GLU A 170 14.70 -15.05 -25.16
N LEU A 171 13.51 -14.56 -25.53
CA LEU A 171 13.15 -14.23 -26.91
C LEU A 171 14.06 -13.15 -27.52
N LEU A 172 14.44 -12.16 -26.71
CA LEU A 172 15.27 -11.04 -27.17
C LEU A 172 16.79 -11.29 -26.97
N HIS A 173 17.17 -12.41 -26.34
CA HIS A 173 18.55 -12.66 -25.87
C HIS A 173 19.08 -11.48 -25.04
N ALA A 174 18.20 -10.89 -24.23
CA ALA A 174 18.48 -9.66 -23.48
C ALA A 174 19.03 -9.97 -22.09
N PRO A 175 20.12 -9.32 -21.66
CA PRO A 175 20.54 -9.36 -20.27
C PRO A 175 19.50 -8.66 -19.39
N VAL A 176 19.32 -9.19 -18.18
CA VAL A 176 18.34 -8.66 -17.22
C VAL A 176 19.07 -8.15 -15.98
N ALA A 177 18.74 -6.96 -15.54
CA ALA A 177 19.09 -6.41 -14.24
C ALA A 177 17.81 -6.24 -13.40
N VAL A 178 17.91 -6.35 -12.10
CA VAL A 178 16.80 -6.12 -11.18
C VAL A 178 17.01 -4.84 -10.37
N SER A 179 15.92 -4.20 -9.98
CA SER A 179 16.00 -3.00 -9.14
C SER A 179 16.34 -3.37 -7.69
N TYR A 180 16.92 -2.44 -6.95
CA TYR A 180 17.47 -2.63 -5.60
C TYR A 180 16.53 -3.34 -4.60
N LEU A 181 15.23 -3.05 -4.62
CA LEU A 181 14.26 -3.59 -3.65
C LEU A 181 13.56 -4.88 -4.14
N HIS A 182 13.81 -5.32 -5.34
CA HIS A 182 13.05 -6.39 -6.00
C HIS A 182 13.95 -7.43 -6.66
N ASN A 183 14.73 -8.14 -5.82
CA ASN A 183 15.56 -9.26 -6.29
C ASN A 183 14.72 -10.43 -6.82
N ASP A 184 13.44 -10.44 -6.52
CA ASP A 184 12.41 -11.38 -6.95
C ASP A 184 11.74 -11.01 -8.28
N ALA A 185 12.15 -9.90 -8.90
CA ALA A 185 11.60 -9.43 -10.18
C ALA A 185 12.09 -10.21 -11.41
N PHE A 186 12.98 -11.15 -11.21
CA PHE A 186 13.46 -12.08 -12.25
C PHE A 186 13.87 -13.40 -11.59
N PRO A 187 13.66 -14.58 -12.25
CA PRO A 187 14.04 -15.89 -11.72
C PRO A 187 15.53 -16.06 -11.46
#